data_66559b7daa62858142b6ccb7dd6ad9dc
#
_entry.id   66559b7daa62858142b6ccb7dd6ad9dc
#
_cell.length_a   1.000
_cell.length_b   1.000
_cell.length_c   1.000
_cell.angle_alpha   90.00
_cell.angle_beta   90.00
_cell.angle_gamma   90.00
#
_symmetry.space_group_name_H-M   'P 1'
#
loop_
_entity.id
_entity.type
_entity.pdbx_description
1 polymer ?
#
loop_
_entity_poly.entity_id
_entity_poly.type
_entity_poly.pdbx_seq_one_letter_code
_entity_poly.pdbx_strand_id
1 'polypeptide(L)'
;MNLKITKLSGDGIGPEVINEAVKVCHSIAKKFNHNINWDEGIVGANAIEKVGNPYPKETHDKCLNSDAVLFGAIGNPKFDNDPSLKIRPEQGLLSMRKKLGLYANIRPTFTFEELIDKSPLKKELIQGTDIVFVRELT
;
A
#
# COMPACT_ATOMS: atom_id res chain seq x y z
N MET A 1 -12.99 18.83 -4.30
CA MET A 1 -13.17 17.60 -5.10
C MET A 1 -13.93 16.58 -4.29
N ASN A 2 -14.71 15.74 -4.95
CA ASN A 2 -15.30 14.54 -4.33
C ASN A 2 -14.47 13.35 -4.80
N LEU A 3 -13.85 12.64 -3.88
CA LEU A 3 -12.97 11.50 -4.16
C LEU A 3 -13.58 10.24 -3.57
N LYS A 4 -13.52 9.15 -4.29
CA LYS A 4 -13.84 7.81 -3.80
C LYS A 4 -12.55 7.01 -3.67
N ILE A 5 -12.20 6.58 -2.46
CA ILE A 5 -10.96 5.87 -2.19
C ILE A 5 -11.27 4.52 -1.55
N THR A 6 -10.75 3.44 -2.12
CA THR A 6 -10.80 2.13 -1.48
C THR A 6 -9.58 1.94 -0.60
N LYS A 7 -9.78 1.70 0.71
CA LYS A 7 -8.69 1.33 1.62
C LYS A 7 -8.55 -0.19 1.71
N LEU A 8 -7.32 -0.64 1.55
CA LEU A 8 -6.90 -2.02 1.69
C LEU A 8 -5.84 -2.08 2.79
N SER A 9 -6.26 -2.33 4.00
CA SER A 9 -5.34 -2.36 5.15
C SER A 9 -4.33 -3.49 5.04
N GLY A 10 -4.76 -4.66 4.53
CA GLY A 10 -3.90 -5.82 4.36
C GLY A 10 -3.58 -6.51 5.68
N ASP A 11 -2.30 -6.85 5.89
CA ASP A 11 -1.83 -7.73 6.95
C ASP A 11 -0.90 -7.02 7.94
N GLY A 12 -0.63 -7.67 9.07
CA GLY A 12 0.38 -7.24 10.04
C GLY A 12 0.19 -5.81 10.53
N ILE A 13 1.17 -4.94 10.28
CA ILE A 13 1.16 -3.51 10.64
C ILE A 13 0.21 -2.67 9.76
N GLY A 14 -0.28 -3.24 8.65
CA GLY A 14 -1.09 -2.52 7.67
C GLY A 14 -2.28 -1.75 8.23
N PRO A 15 -3.12 -2.36 9.10
CA PRO A 15 -4.26 -1.66 9.70
C PRO A 15 -3.86 -0.41 10.51
N GLU A 16 -2.78 -0.49 11.29
CA GLU A 16 -2.27 0.64 12.07
C GLU A 16 -1.80 1.78 11.16
N VAL A 17 -0.99 1.45 10.16
CA VAL A 17 -0.47 2.43 9.18
C VAL A 17 -1.61 3.10 8.40
N ILE A 18 -2.59 2.32 7.93
CA ILE A 18 -3.73 2.85 7.18
C ILE A 18 -4.58 3.77 8.05
N ASN A 19 -4.78 3.44 9.32
CA ASN A 19 -5.55 4.31 10.22
C ASN A 19 -4.88 5.68 10.38
N GLU A 20 -3.56 5.74 10.50
CA GLU A 20 -2.84 7.02 10.57
C GLU A 20 -2.87 7.77 9.22
N ALA A 21 -2.71 7.07 8.11
CA ALA A 21 -2.82 7.66 6.78
C ALA A 21 -4.21 8.28 6.52
N VAL A 22 -5.28 7.61 6.96
CA VAL A 22 -6.65 8.13 6.86
C VAL A 22 -6.83 9.42 7.67
N LYS A 23 -6.23 9.53 8.86
CA LYS A 23 -6.25 10.78 9.66
C LYS A 23 -5.60 11.93 8.90
N VAL A 24 -4.46 11.68 8.25
CA VAL A 24 -3.78 12.67 7.41
C VAL A 24 -4.65 13.08 6.23
N CYS A 25 -5.24 12.11 5.51
CA CYS A 25 -6.16 12.38 4.40
C CYS A 25 -7.35 13.24 4.83
N HIS A 26 -7.96 12.96 6.00
CA HIS A 26 -9.07 13.76 6.52
C HIS A 26 -8.63 15.20 6.85
N SER A 27 -7.44 15.37 7.43
CA SER A 27 -6.89 16.69 7.74
C SER A 27 -6.66 17.53 6.49
N ILE A 28 -6.11 16.91 5.43
CA ILE A 28 -5.91 17.54 4.12
C ILE A 28 -7.26 17.84 3.46
N ALA A 29 -8.19 16.90 3.46
CA ALA A 29 -9.52 17.08 2.90
C ALA A 29 -10.24 18.28 3.54
N LYS A 30 -10.17 18.38 4.87
CA LYS A 30 -10.73 19.53 5.62
C LYS A 30 -10.03 20.84 5.22
N LYS A 31 -8.70 20.85 5.16
CA LYS A 31 -7.92 22.06 4.84
C LYS A 31 -8.23 22.60 3.44
N PHE A 32 -8.41 21.73 2.45
CA PHE A 32 -8.59 22.09 1.05
C PHE A 32 -10.04 21.96 0.56
N ASN A 33 -10.99 21.78 1.48
CA ASN A 33 -12.41 21.62 1.17
C ASN A 33 -12.71 20.51 0.16
N HIS A 34 -12.13 19.33 0.41
CA HIS A 34 -12.38 18.10 -0.34
C HIS A 34 -13.33 17.19 0.45
N ASN A 35 -14.03 16.32 -0.25
CA ASN A 35 -14.81 15.24 0.34
C ASN A 35 -14.22 13.90 -0.08
N ILE A 36 -13.98 12.99 0.88
CA ILE A 36 -13.47 11.65 0.62
C ILE A 36 -14.52 10.64 1.08
N ASN A 37 -15.01 9.85 0.13
CA ASN A 37 -15.85 8.69 0.39
C ASN A 37 -14.96 7.45 0.44
N TRP A 38 -14.93 6.82 1.60
CA TRP A 38 -14.12 5.62 1.83
C TRP A 38 -14.91 4.36 1.53
N ASP A 39 -14.31 3.48 0.74
CA ASP A 39 -14.71 2.07 0.64
C ASP A 39 -13.65 1.19 1.30
N GLU A 40 -13.99 -0.06 1.63
CA GLU A 40 -13.06 -0.97 2.30
C GLU A 40 -13.08 -2.35 1.66
N GLY A 41 -11.89 -2.88 1.39
CA GLY A 41 -11.70 -4.23 0.87
C GLY A 41 -10.69 -5.03 1.71
N ILE A 42 -10.75 -6.34 1.57
CA ILE A 42 -9.81 -7.27 2.19
C ILE A 42 -8.81 -7.80 1.15
N VAL A 43 -7.55 -7.98 1.57
CA VAL A 43 -6.47 -8.46 0.72
C VAL A 43 -5.42 -9.19 1.57
N GLY A 44 -4.61 -10.05 0.96
CA GLY A 44 -3.52 -10.74 1.64
C GLY A 44 -3.95 -11.89 2.53
N ALA A 45 -3.27 -12.09 3.65
CA ALA A 45 -3.54 -13.16 4.63
C ALA A 45 -4.95 -13.05 5.21
N ASN A 46 -5.37 -11.84 5.57
CA ASN A 46 -6.73 -11.58 6.07
C ASN A 46 -7.81 -12.04 5.09
N ALA A 47 -7.59 -11.84 3.79
CA ALA A 47 -8.52 -12.29 2.75
C ALA A 47 -8.48 -13.82 2.57
N ILE A 48 -7.30 -14.43 2.64
CA ILE A 48 -7.16 -15.89 2.59
C ILE A 48 -7.93 -16.54 3.75
N GLU A 49 -7.74 -16.02 4.97
CA GLU A 49 -8.39 -16.57 6.17
C GLU A 49 -9.92 -16.44 6.13
N LYS A 50 -10.44 -15.37 5.56
CA LYS A 50 -11.89 -15.11 5.51
C LYS A 50 -12.60 -15.82 4.37
N VAL A 51 -11.98 -15.84 3.17
CA VAL A 51 -12.64 -16.28 1.93
C VAL A 51 -11.79 -17.20 1.05
N GLY A 52 -10.61 -17.64 1.52
CA GLY A 52 -9.73 -18.55 0.79
C GLY A 52 -9.03 -17.96 -0.43
N ASN A 53 -9.11 -16.64 -0.64
CA ASN A 53 -8.57 -15.94 -1.81
C ASN A 53 -7.82 -14.67 -1.39
N PRO A 54 -6.53 -14.49 -1.75
CA PRO A 54 -5.75 -13.33 -1.34
C PRO A 54 -6.17 -12.01 -1.98
N TYR A 55 -6.96 -12.03 -3.05
CA TYR A 55 -7.55 -10.85 -3.70
C TYR A 55 -8.95 -11.16 -4.24
N PRO A 56 -9.99 -11.08 -3.38
CA PRO A 56 -11.36 -11.41 -3.75
C PRO A 56 -11.91 -10.51 -4.85
N LYS A 57 -12.88 -11.04 -5.63
CA LYS A 57 -13.55 -10.28 -6.68
C LYS A 57 -14.24 -9.03 -6.15
N GLU A 58 -14.89 -9.09 -5.00
CA GLU A 58 -15.54 -7.94 -4.37
C GLU A 58 -14.54 -6.79 -4.11
N THR A 59 -13.35 -7.12 -3.58
CA THR A 59 -12.27 -6.13 -3.39
C THR A 59 -11.82 -5.54 -4.72
N HIS A 60 -11.66 -6.37 -5.75
CA HIS A 60 -11.30 -5.92 -7.09
C HIS A 60 -12.32 -4.92 -7.66
N ASP A 61 -13.61 -5.27 -7.58
CA ASP A 61 -14.69 -4.42 -8.09
C ASP A 61 -14.73 -3.06 -7.37
N LYS A 62 -14.48 -3.03 -6.05
CA LYS A 62 -14.34 -1.78 -5.27
C LYS A 62 -13.17 -0.93 -5.76
N CYS A 63 -12.01 -1.54 -5.97
CA CYS A 63 -10.82 -0.86 -6.48
C CYS A 63 -11.06 -0.24 -7.86
N LEU A 64 -11.70 -0.96 -8.78
CA LEU A 64 -12.03 -0.45 -10.12
C LEU A 64 -13.01 0.72 -10.09
N ASN A 65 -13.92 0.76 -9.11
CA ASN A 65 -14.91 1.81 -8.94
C ASN A 65 -14.43 2.97 -8.04
N SER A 66 -13.12 3.09 -7.82
CA SER A 66 -12.50 4.12 -7.00
C SER A 66 -11.55 4.99 -7.81
N ASP A 67 -11.38 6.24 -7.40
CA ASP A 67 -10.39 7.16 -7.99
C ASP A 67 -8.97 6.78 -7.58
N ALA A 68 -8.80 6.16 -6.39
CA ALA A 68 -7.52 5.69 -5.89
C ALA A 68 -7.70 4.53 -4.90
N VAL A 69 -6.61 3.80 -4.68
CA VAL A 69 -6.51 2.76 -3.65
C VAL A 69 -5.46 3.16 -2.63
N LEU A 70 -5.85 3.26 -1.37
CA LEU A 70 -4.92 3.42 -0.25
C LEU A 70 -4.57 2.03 0.28
N PHE A 71 -3.31 1.64 0.10
CA PHE A 71 -2.84 0.28 0.36
C PHE A 71 -1.85 0.24 1.53
N GLY A 72 -2.05 -0.68 2.45
CA GLY A 72 -1.19 -0.87 3.63
C GLY A 72 -0.03 -1.83 3.38
N ALA A 73 -0.06 -2.98 4.04
CA ALA A 73 1.01 -3.97 3.97
C ALA A 73 0.47 -5.37 3.63
N ILE A 74 1.28 -6.19 3.00
CA ILE A 74 1.01 -7.60 2.75
C ILE A 74 2.14 -8.43 3.32
N GLY A 75 1.79 -9.54 3.92
CA GLY A 75 2.69 -10.53 4.49
C GLY A 75 2.28 -10.91 5.90
N ASN A 76 2.36 -12.20 6.17
CA ASN A 76 2.09 -12.74 7.50
C ASN A 76 3.01 -13.95 7.73
N PRO A 77 3.84 -13.95 8.80
CA PRO A 77 4.80 -15.02 9.10
C PRO A 77 4.19 -16.44 9.14
N LYS A 78 2.89 -16.54 9.41
CA LYS A 78 2.15 -17.81 9.36
C LYS A 78 2.23 -18.47 7.98
N PHE A 79 2.30 -17.69 6.92
CA PHE A 79 2.37 -18.19 5.53
C PHE A 79 3.82 -18.34 5.03
N ASP A 80 4.80 -17.71 5.67
CA ASP A 80 6.21 -17.76 5.25
C ASP A 80 6.88 -19.09 5.63
N ASN A 81 6.49 -19.65 6.78
CA ASN A 81 7.15 -20.81 7.37
C ASN A 81 6.60 -22.15 6.89
N ASP A 82 5.57 -22.16 6.05
CA ASP A 82 4.96 -23.39 5.54
C ASP A 82 5.12 -23.48 4.01
N PRO A 83 6.10 -24.26 3.52
CA PRO A 83 6.30 -24.45 2.08
C PRO A 83 5.19 -25.25 1.39
N SER A 84 4.32 -25.94 2.14
CA SER A 84 3.21 -26.71 1.58
C SER A 84 2.03 -25.84 1.14
N LEU A 85 1.96 -24.58 1.61
CA LEU A 85 0.90 -23.65 1.26
C LEU A 85 1.02 -23.20 -0.20
N LYS A 86 0.00 -23.53 -0.98
CA LYS A 86 -0.10 -23.13 -2.40
C LYS A 86 -0.57 -21.69 -2.58
N ILE A 87 -1.28 -21.14 -1.61
CA ILE A 87 -1.83 -19.79 -1.64
C ILE A 87 -1.08 -18.93 -0.63
N ARG A 88 -0.51 -17.83 -1.09
CA ARG A 88 0.27 -16.88 -0.29
C ARG A 88 -0.29 -15.47 -0.38
N PRO A 89 -0.17 -14.66 0.69
CA PRO A 89 -0.63 -13.27 0.72
C PRO A 89 -0.12 -12.42 -0.44
N GLU A 90 1.16 -12.58 -0.82
CA GLU A 90 1.84 -11.84 -1.88
C GLU A 90 1.20 -12.05 -3.27
N GLN A 91 0.59 -13.21 -3.50
CA GLN A 91 -0.18 -13.47 -4.73
C GLN A 91 -1.36 -12.50 -4.87
N GLY A 92 -1.91 -12.02 -3.75
CA GLY A 92 -2.94 -11.00 -3.72
C GLY A 92 -2.45 -9.66 -4.28
N LEU A 93 -1.26 -9.23 -3.85
CA LEU A 93 -0.63 -8.01 -4.36
C LEU A 93 -0.32 -8.11 -5.85
N LEU A 94 0.27 -9.21 -6.30
CA LEU A 94 0.60 -9.43 -7.71
C LEU A 94 -0.66 -9.48 -8.58
N SER A 95 -1.70 -10.19 -8.11
CA SER A 95 -3.00 -10.26 -8.79
C SER A 95 -3.67 -8.89 -8.90
N MET A 96 -3.63 -8.10 -7.82
CA MET A 96 -4.15 -6.74 -7.80
C MET A 96 -3.45 -5.86 -8.83
N ARG A 97 -2.11 -5.83 -8.83
CA ARG A 97 -1.31 -5.05 -9.77
C ARG A 97 -1.65 -5.39 -11.22
N LYS A 98 -1.68 -6.68 -11.54
CA LYS A 98 -2.02 -7.17 -12.88
C LYS A 98 -3.43 -6.80 -13.30
N LYS A 99 -4.42 -7.08 -12.45
CA LYS A 99 -5.85 -6.85 -12.77
C LYS A 99 -6.23 -5.38 -12.84
N LEU A 100 -5.56 -4.51 -12.08
CA LEU A 100 -5.76 -3.05 -12.16
C LEU A 100 -4.90 -2.38 -13.24
N GLY A 101 -4.07 -3.14 -13.97
CA GLY A 101 -3.20 -2.59 -15.03
C GLY A 101 -2.14 -1.63 -14.52
N LEU A 102 -1.62 -1.86 -13.30
CA LEU A 102 -0.60 -1.00 -12.71
C LEU A 102 0.76 -1.25 -13.37
N TYR A 103 1.28 -0.25 -14.06
CA TYR A 103 2.52 -0.36 -14.84
C TYR A 103 3.76 0.00 -14.03
N ALA A 104 3.75 1.11 -13.31
CA ALA A 104 4.93 1.65 -12.67
C ALA A 104 4.81 1.74 -11.15
N ASN A 105 5.84 1.28 -10.44
CA ASN A 105 6.05 1.55 -9.03
C ASN A 105 7.02 2.72 -8.90
N ILE A 106 6.52 3.85 -8.43
CA ILE A 106 7.28 5.09 -8.28
C ILE A 106 7.70 5.24 -6.82
N ARG A 107 9.00 5.32 -6.58
CA ARG A 107 9.60 5.41 -5.23
C ARG A 107 10.47 6.65 -5.14
N PRO A 108 9.94 7.78 -4.67
CA PRO A 108 10.76 8.94 -4.35
C PRO A 108 11.61 8.63 -3.11
N THR A 109 12.88 8.98 -3.18
CA THR A 109 13.86 8.81 -2.10
C THR A 109 14.66 10.09 -1.97
N PHE A 110 14.51 10.78 -0.86
CA PHE A 110 15.24 12.00 -0.56
C PHE A 110 15.77 11.95 0.87
N THR A 111 16.84 12.68 1.12
CA THR A 111 17.45 12.76 2.44
C THR A 111 16.88 13.92 3.24
N PHE A 112 16.36 13.63 4.42
CA PHE A 112 16.03 14.65 5.40
C PHE A 112 17.29 15.13 6.11
N GLU A 113 17.56 16.42 6.14
CA GLU A 113 18.75 17.00 6.78
C GLU A 113 18.89 16.54 8.25
N GLU A 114 17.78 16.45 8.97
CA GLU A 114 17.74 16.05 10.38
C GLU A 114 18.10 14.57 10.61
N LEU A 115 18.08 13.75 9.57
CA LEU A 115 18.35 12.32 9.63
C LEU A 115 19.72 11.91 9.06
N ILE A 116 20.47 12.85 8.50
CA ILE A 116 21.79 12.57 7.88
C ILE A 116 22.72 11.87 8.86
N ASP A 117 22.83 12.37 10.08
CA ASP A 117 23.73 11.84 11.11
C ASP A 117 23.31 10.46 11.66
N LYS A 118 22.13 9.95 11.28
CA LYS A 118 21.65 8.61 11.63
C LYS A 118 21.96 7.58 10.54
N SER A 119 22.44 8.02 9.39
CA SER A 119 22.81 7.13 8.28
C SER A 119 24.13 6.40 8.55
N PRO A 120 24.27 5.13 8.13
CA PRO A 120 25.55 4.45 8.13
C PRO A 120 26.50 4.93 7.02
N LEU A 121 25.98 5.73 6.07
CA LEU A 121 26.79 6.30 4.99
C LEU A 121 27.36 7.65 5.40
N LYS A 122 28.48 8.01 4.79
CA LYS A 122 29.09 9.33 5.00
C LYS A 122 28.17 10.45 4.54
N LYS A 123 28.15 11.54 5.30
CA LYS A 123 27.31 12.70 5.03
C LYS A 123 27.46 13.24 3.62
N GLU A 124 28.70 13.33 3.14
CA GLU A 124 29.02 13.87 1.81
C GLU A 124 28.41 13.04 0.66
N LEU A 125 28.07 11.76 0.92
CA LEU A 125 27.50 10.86 -0.07
C LEU A 125 25.97 10.96 -0.16
N ILE A 126 25.32 11.37 0.92
CA ILE A 126 23.85 11.34 1.02
C ILE A 126 23.20 12.71 1.10
N GLN A 127 23.96 13.74 1.48
CA GLN A 127 23.43 15.09 1.57
C GLN A 127 22.92 15.59 0.20
N GLY A 128 21.69 16.09 0.16
CA GLY A 128 21.07 16.56 -1.07
C GLY A 128 20.59 15.45 -2.02
N THR A 129 20.58 14.19 -1.57
CA THR A 129 19.99 13.11 -2.39
C THR A 129 18.52 13.37 -2.65
N ASP A 130 18.14 13.38 -3.94
CA ASP A 130 16.76 13.42 -4.43
C ASP A 130 16.67 12.54 -5.67
N ILE A 131 16.20 11.31 -5.50
CA ILE A 131 16.16 10.27 -6.52
C ILE A 131 14.74 9.70 -6.60
N VAL A 132 14.23 9.52 -7.81
CA VAL A 132 12.99 8.79 -8.05
C VAL A 132 13.31 7.47 -8.76
N PHE A 133 13.05 6.36 -8.08
CA PHE A 133 13.13 5.04 -8.69
C PHE A 133 11.80 4.73 -9.38
N VAL A 134 11.85 4.46 -10.67
CA VAL A 134 10.70 3.98 -11.44
C VAL A 134 10.94 2.50 -11.76
N ARG A 135 10.11 1.63 -11.17
CA ARG A 135 10.18 0.18 -11.39
C ARG A 135 8.98 -0.27 -12.20
N GLU A 136 9.22 -0.89 -13.34
CA GLU A 136 8.20 -1.56 -14.12
C GLU A 136 7.63 -2.76 -13.34
N LEU A 137 6.30 -2.97 -13.43
CA LEU A 137 5.58 -4.01 -12.70
C LEU A 137 5.08 -5.16 -13.59
N THR A 138 5.32 -5.10 -14.90
CA THR A 138 4.92 -6.11 -15.89
C THR A 138 5.94 -7.21 -16.06
#